data_f39c8b5ad50c26ee759bd94938d53935
#
_entry.id   f39c8b5ad50c26ee759bd94938d53935
#
_cell.length_a   1.000
_cell.length_b   1.000
_cell.length_c   1.000
_cell.angle_alpha   90.00
_cell.angle_beta   90.00
_cell.angle_gamma   90.00
#
_symmetry.space_group_name_H-M   'P 1'
#
loop_
_entity.id
_entity.type
_entity.pdbx_description
1 polymer ?
#
loop_
_entity_poly.entity_id
_entity_poly.type
_entity_poly.pdbx_seq_one_letter_code
_entity_poly.pdbx_strand_id
1 'polypeptide(L)'
;VVMAAQAVLAYQTIVSRTIDPQAPAVLTVGAIRAGRDNNVIPDSATLLLNLRWLKPQVRELMLKRIDEIDNGIAAAAGVPADRMPTRTMKGHAGPLVNDSTLVERLRPGLVALLGEGKVVGNFPAVMGSEDFQEAFAPLNTPYVFLLIGVAPPERVAAAQKQGRLFPYSNHNPDFFVDLPAVTLGAQINTVAALALLGSKP
;
A
#
# COMPACT_ATOMS: atom_id res chain seq x y z
N VAL A 1 23.82 7.04 17.15
CA VAL A 1 23.00 8.17 16.66
C VAL A 1 23.45 8.59 15.28
N VAL A 2 24.73 8.98 15.06
CA VAL A 2 25.26 9.51 13.79
C VAL A 2 25.02 8.54 12.63
N MET A 3 25.40 7.26 12.76
CA MET A 3 25.16 6.24 11.73
C MET A 3 23.67 6.10 11.40
N ALA A 4 22.79 6.12 12.39
CA ALA A 4 21.36 6.06 12.15
C ALA A 4 20.84 7.29 11.37
N ALA A 5 21.34 8.48 11.65
CA ALA A 5 21.00 9.68 10.90
C ALA A 5 21.48 9.59 9.44
N GLN A 6 22.70 9.11 9.20
CA GLN A 6 23.23 8.86 7.86
C GLN A 6 22.38 7.84 7.09
N ALA A 7 21.96 6.74 7.75
CA ALA A 7 21.10 5.73 7.15
C ALA A 7 19.75 6.33 6.72
N VAL A 8 19.11 7.14 7.56
CA VAL A 8 17.84 7.82 7.23
C VAL A 8 17.97 8.67 5.97
N LEU A 9 19.03 9.45 5.85
CA LEU A 9 19.29 10.28 4.68
C LEU A 9 19.57 9.43 3.44
N ALA A 10 20.41 8.40 3.58
CA ALA A 10 20.79 7.51 2.47
C ALA A 10 19.57 6.70 1.95
N TYR A 11 18.66 6.26 2.81
CA TYR A 11 17.45 5.54 2.38
C TYR A 11 16.56 6.36 1.45
N GLN A 12 16.57 7.71 1.56
CA GLN A 12 15.80 8.56 0.64
C GLN A 12 16.27 8.41 -0.80
N THR A 13 17.55 8.03 -1.02
CA THR A 13 18.09 7.81 -2.35
C THR A 13 17.59 6.51 -3.00
N ILE A 14 17.06 5.56 -2.24
CA ILE A 14 16.53 4.32 -2.77
C ILE A 14 15.38 4.62 -3.74
N VAL A 15 14.37 5.36 -3.28
CA VAL A 15 13.23 5.72 -4.14
C VAL A 15 13.62 6.76 -5.18
N SER A 16 14.41 7.77 -4.80
CA SER A 16 14.69 8.91 -5.69
C SER A 16 15.80 8.66 -6.72
N ARG A 17 16.66 7.63 -6.57
CA ARG A 17 17.84 7.41 -7.42
C ARG A 17 18.03 5.97 -7.89
N THR A 18 17.34 5.00 -7.29
CA THR A 18 17.57 3.57 -7.61
C THR A 18 16.35 2.93 -8.26
N ILE A 19 15.14 3.31 -7.83
CA ILE A 19 13.90 2.75 -8.37
C ILE A 19 13.51 3.54 -9.63
N ASP A 20 12.99 2.83 -10.64
CA ASP A 20 12.40 3.44 -11.82
C ASP A 20 11.32 4.44 -11.39
N PRO A 21 11.37 5.72 -11.82
CA PRO A 21 10.39 6.74 -11.46
C PRO A 21 8.96 6.40 -11.88
N GLN A 22 8.75 5.47 -12.81
CA GLN A 22 7.43 4.97 -13.20
C GLN A 22 6.96 3.79 -12.33
N ALA A 23 7.81 3.25 -11.46
CA ALA A 23 7.45 2.16 -10.55
C ALA A 23 7.03 2.74 -9.18
N PRO A 24 5.75 2.66 -8.80
CA PRO A 24 5.30 3.15 -7.50
C PRO A 24 6.02 2.45 -6.36
N ALA A 25 6.68 3.25 -5.52
CA ALA A 25 7.40 2.78 -4.34
C ALA A 25 7.42 3.87 -3.26
N VAL A 26 7.28 3.45 -2.01
CA VAL A 26 7.41 4.34 -0.84
C VAL A 26 8.33 3.69 0.18
N LEU A 27 9.26 4.46 0.70
CA LEU A 27 10.05 4.11 1.87
C LEU A 27 9.88 5.21 2.92
N THR A 28 9.42 4.82 4.09
CA THR A 28 9.23 5.74 5.22
C THR A 28 10.06 5.25 6.40
N VAL A 29 10.84 6.13 6.99
CA VAL A 29 11.42 5.92 8.32
C VAL A 29 10.43 6.46 9.33
N GLY A 30 9.69 5.57 9.97
CA GLY A 30 8.61 5.93 10.90
C GLY A 30 9.11 6.24 12.32
N ALA A 31 10.28 5.71 12.71
CA ALA A 31 10.88 6.01 14.00
C ALA A 31 12.38 5.74 14.02
N ILE A 32 13.08 6.51 14.86
CA ILE A 32 14.46 6.29 15.29
C ILE A 32 14.45 6.16 16.81
N ARG A 33 15.16 5.17 17.34
CA ARG A 33 15.40 4.98 18.77
C ARG A 33 16.88 4.79 18.99
N ALA A 34 17.55 5.73 19.65
CA ALA A 34 18.98 5.69 19.93
C ALA A 34 19.36 6.58 21.10
N GLY A 35 20.07 6.03 22.07
CA GLY A 35 20.58 6.77 23.22
C GLY A 35 19.53 7.13 24.27
N ARG A 36 20.01 7.55 25.45
CA ARG A 36 19.20 7.99 26.59
C ARG A 36 19.74 9.27 27.21
N ASP A 37 21.02 9.51 27.05
CA ASP A 37 21.72 10.60 27.73
C ASP A 37 22.57 11.41 26.74
N ASN A 38 22.89 12.65 27.12
CA ASN A 38 23.58 13.58 26.25
C ASN A 38 25.10 13.36 26.17
N ASN A 39 25.67 12.66 27.13
CA ASN A 39 27.12 12.44 27.26
C ASN A 39 27.54 10.97 27.09
N VAL A 40 26.60 10.09 26.65
CA VAL A 40 26.86 8.66 26.43
C VAL A 40 26.56 8.30 24.98
N ILE A 41 27.57 7.75 24.31
CA ILE A 41 27.37 7.19 22.95
C ILE A 41 26.64 5.86 23.10
N PRO A 42 25.44 5.70 22.51
CA PRO A 42 24.71 4.44 22.62
C PRO A 42 25.39 3.32 21.82
N ASP A 43 25.29 2.12 22.33
CA ASP A 43 25.80 0.89 21.70
C ASP A 43 24.92 0.41 20.54
N SER A 44 23.68 0.86 20.49
CA SER A 44 22.72 0.46 19.45
C SER A 44 21.80 1.60 19.03
N ALA A 45 21.25 1.45 17.83
CA ALA A 45 20.16 2.28 17.29
C ALA A 45 19.15 1.38 16.53
N THR A 46 17.88 1.66 16.67
CA THR A 46 16.81 0.95 15.97
C THR A 46 16.05 1.92 15.05
N LEU A 47 15.91 1.55 13.79
CA LEU A 47 15.10 2.25 12.82
C LEU A 47 13.85 1.41 12.49
N LEU A 48 12.68 2.03 12.50
CA LEU A 48 11.44 1.39 12.06
C LEU A 48 11.09 1.91 10.66
N LEU A 49 11.07 1.00 9.71
CA LEU A 49 10.82 1.29 8.31
C LEU A 49 9.46 0.73 7.86
N ASN A 50 8.78 1.48 7.00
CA ASN A 50 7.63 1.01 6.25
C ASN A 50 7.94 1.13 4.76
N LEU A 51 7.75 0.02 4.03
CA LEU A 51 7.96 -0.05 2.59
C LEU A 51 6.63 -0.33 1.90
N ARG A 52 6.40 0.33 0.77
CA ARG A 52 5.25 0.06 -0.09
C ARG A 52 5.70 -0.11 -1.53
N TRP A 53 5.13 -1.06 -2.22
CA TRP A 53 5.47 -1.43 -3.59
C TRP A 53 4.25 -2.02 -4.30
N LEU A 54 4.27 -2.03 -5.65
CA LEU A 54 3.29 -2.76 -6.46
C LEU A 54 3.91 -3.97 -7.16
N LYS A 55 5.22 -3.97 -7.37
CA LYS A 55 5.92 -5.08 -8.04
C LYS A 55 6.88 -5.76 -7.06
N PRO A 56 6.85 -7.10 -6.92
CA PRO A 56 7.75 -7.84 -6.04
C PRO A 56 9.24 -7.50 -6.26
N GLN A 57 9.65 -7.29 -7.52
CA GLN A 57 11.04 -6.94 -7.86
C GLN A 57 11.47 -5.59 -7.25
N VAL A 58 10.53 -4.64 -7.14
CA VAL A 58 10.79 -3.35 -6.49
C VAL A 58 11.05 -3.56 -4.99
N ARG A 59 10.27 -4.42 -4.34
CA ARG A 59 10.50 -4.79 -2.94
C ARG A 59 11.89 -5.38 -2.72
N GLU A 60 12.24 -6.39 -3.52
CA GLU A 60 13.56 -7.04 -3.41
C GLU A 60 14.70 -6.04 -3.60
N LEU A 61 14.58 -5.13 -4.58
CA LEU A 61 15.56 -4.08 -4.79
C LEU A 61 15.64 -3.13 -3.58
N MET A 62 14.51 -2.71 -3.00
CA MET A 62 14.48 -1.85 -1.81
C MET A 62 15.19 -2.52 -0.63
N LEU A 63 14.88 -3.79 -0.35
CA LEU A 63 15.49 -4.54 0.74
C LEU A 63 16.99 -4.70 0.55
N LYS A 64 17.42 -5.05 -0.65
CA LYS A 64 18.84 -5.15 -1.01
C LYS A 64 19.57 -3.83 -0.79
N ARG A 65 18.98 -2.71 -1.24
CA ARG A 65 19.59 -1.38 -1.08
C ARG A 65 19.66 -0.93 0.38
N ILE A 66 18.68 -1.29 1.21
CA ILE A 66 18.73 -1.04 2.65
C ILE A 66 19.94 -1.77 3.25
N ASP A 67 20.08 -3.07 2.99
CA ASP A 67 21.18 -3.88 3.52
C ASP A 67 22.56 -3.35 3.05
N GLU A 68 22.69 -2.93 1.78
CA GLU A 68 23.92 -2.34 1.23
C GLU A 68 24.28 -1.00 1.90
N ILE A 69 23.28 -0.14 2.14
CA ILE A 69 23.48 1.15 2.82
C ILE A 69 23.91 0.92 4.26
N ASP A 70 23.21 0.06 4.99
CA ASP A 70 23.49 -0.24 6.38
C ASP A 70 24.90 -0.79 6.56
N ASN A 71 25.25 -1.79 5.76
CA ASN A 71 26.60 -2.39 5.78
C ASN A 71 27.69 -1.40 5.38
N GLY A 72 27.42 -0.55 4.38
CA GLY A 72 28.38 0.48 3.94
C GLY A 72 28.65 1.53 5.02
N ILE A 73 27.60 2.02 5.69
CA ILE A 73 27.73 3.00 6.78
C ILE A 73 28.46 2.36 7.98
N ALA A 74 28.10 1.13 8.35
CA ALA A 74 28.74 0.42 9.46
C ALA A 74 30.23 0.15 9.17
N ALA A 75 30.58 -0.31 7.97
CA ALA A 75 31.96 -0.53 7.57
C ALA A 75 32.77 0.77 7.58
N ALA A 76 32.21 1.86 7.05
CA ALA A 76 32.87 3.18 7.08
C ALA A 76 33.09 3.72 8.48
N ALA A 77 32.24 3.33 9.43
CA ALA A 77 32.35 3.69 10.85
C ALA A 77 33.25 2.75 11.67
N GLY A 78 33.84 1.70 11.05
CA GLY A 78 34.68 0.73 11.73
C GLY A 78 33.92 -0.22 12.64
N VAL A 79 32.65 -0.49 12.36
CA VAL A 79 31.85 -1.44 13.17
C VAL A 79 32.42 -2.86 12.99
N PRO A 80 32.68 -3.59 14.10
CA PRO A 80 33.19 -4.96 14.05
C PRO A 80 32.21 -5.91 13.35
N ALA A 81 32.74 -6.97 12.75
CA ALA A 81 31.94 -7.93 11.94
C ALA A 81 30.81 -8.62 12.75
N ASP A 82 31.02 -8.83 14.04
CA ASP A 82 30.03 -9.42 14.96
C ASP A 82 28.91 -8.44 15.41
N ARG A 83 29.03 -7.17 15.03
CA ARG A 83 28.09 -6.09 15.37
C ARG A 83 27.48 -5.38 14.16
N MET A 84 27.64 -5.95 12.97
CA MET A 84 27.06 -5.38 11.77
C MET A 84 25.54 -5.27 11.86
N PRO A 85 24.94 -4.30 11.18
CA PRO A 85 23.50 -4.10 11.20
C PRO A 85 22.71 -5.35 10.80
N THR A 86 21.59 -5.56 11.46
CA THR A 86 20.68 -6.66 11.16
C THR A 86 19.28 -6.13 10.85
N ARG A 87 18.59 -6.78 9.93
CA ARG A 87 17.22 -6.43 9.55
C ARG A 87 16.25 -7.54 10.00
N THR A 88 15.18 -7.14 10.68
CA THR A 88 14.08 -8.04 11.08
C THR A 88 12.80 -7.61 10.40
N MET A 89 12.16 -8.55 9.72
CA MET A 89 10.83 -8.32 9.13
C MET A 89 9.77 -8.53 10.20
N LYS A 90 8.89 -7.54 10.39
CA LYS A 90 7.76 -7.65 11.36
C LYS A 90 6.50 -8.22 10.73
N GLY A 91 6.37 -8.14 9.43
CA GLY A 91 5.24 -8.61 8.66
C GLY A 91 5.19 -7.92 7.31
N HIS A 92 4.38 -8.44 6.42
CA HIS A 92 4.10 -7.79 5.13
C HIS A 92 2.74 -8.28 4.63
N ALA A 93 2.11 -7.45 3.80
CA ALA A 93 1.07 -7.83 2.88
C ALA A 93 1.57 -7.57 1.47
N GLY A 94 1.29 -8.47 0.54
CA GLY A 94 1.61 -8.33 -0.88
C GLY A 94 0.77 -7.22 -1.52
N PRO A 95 1.07 -6.81 -2.76
CA PRO A 95 0.20 -5.91 -3.50
C PRO A 95 -1.15 -6.60 -3.81
N LEU A 96 -2.26 -5.89 -3.57
CA LEU A 96 -3.57 -6.33 -3.99
C LEU A 96 -3.74 -6.02 -5.48
N VAL A 97 -3.92 -7.07 -6.29
CA VAL A 97 -4.12 -6.96 -7.73
C VAL A 97 -5.33 -7.80 -8.12
N ASN A 98 -6.36 -7.16 -8.61
CA ASN A 98 -7.56 -7.84 -9.07
C ASN A 98 -7.27 -8.75 -10.28
N ASP A 99 -7.85 -9.94 -10.28
CA ASP A 99 -7.82 -10.82 -11.45
C ASP A 99 -8.63 -10.21 -12.60
N SER A 100 -7.97 -10.01 -13.74
CA SER A 100 -8.59 -9.34 -14.89
C SER A 100 -9.74 -10.15 -15.49
N THR A 101 -9.65 -11.47 -15.49
CA THR A 101 -10.71 -12.34 -15.99
C THR A 101 -11.98 -12.24 -15.16
N LEU A 102 -11.82 -12.19 -13.82
CA LEU A 102 -12.94 -11.99 -12.92
C LEU A 102 -13.53 -10.59 -13.06
N VAL A 103 -12.70 -9.56 -13.20
CA VAL A 103 -13.18 -8.18 -13.43
C VAL A 103 -14.05 -8.11 -14.68
N GLU A 104 -13.60 -8.67 -15.81
CA GLU A 104 -14.36 -8.70 -17.06
C GLU A 104 -15.66 -9.52 -16.92
N ARG A 105 -15.64 -10.59 -16.16
CA ARG A 105 -16.85 -11.40 -15.89
C ARG A 105 -17.89 -10.65 -15.05
N LEU A 106 -17.47 -9.82 -14.10
CA LEU A 106 -18.35 -9.06 -13.24
C LEU A 106 -18.93 -7.81 -13.94
N ARG A 107 -18.17 -7.22 -14.84
CA ARG A 107 -18.47 -5.92 -15.46
C ARG A 107 -19.88 -5.81 -16.04
N PRO A 108 -20.39 -6.75 -16.88
CA PRO A 108 -21.71 -6.62 -17.48
C PRO A 108 -22.85 -6.50 -16.45
N GLY A 109 -22.81 -7.33 -15.42
CA GLY A 109 -23.83 -7.28 -14.35
C GLY A 109 -23.76 -5.98 -13.54
N LEU A 110 -22.56 -5.50 -13.24
CA LEU A 110 -22.37 -4.24 -12.54
C LEU A 110 -22.80 -3.03 -13.37
N VAL A 111 -22.52 -3.04 -14.66
CA VAL A 111 -22.97 -1.99 -15.59
C VAL A 111 -24.48 -1.99 -15.72
N ALA A 112 -25.14 -3.16 -15.81
CA ALA A 112 -26.60 -3.26 -15.84
C ALA A 112 -27.26 -2.71 -14.56
N LEU A 113 -26.62 -2.90 -13.39
CA LEU A 113 -27.10 -2.37 -12.13
C LEU A 113 -26.86 -0.87 -11.96
N LEU A 114 -25.68 -0.38 -12.33
CA LEU A 114 -25.21 0.97 -11.97
C LEU A 114 -25.28 1.98 -13.10
N GLY A 115 -25.21 1.53 -14.35
CA GLY A 115 -24.98 2.32 -15.55
C GLY A 115 -23.50 2.40 -15.95
N GLU A 116 -23.25 2.57 -17.25
CA GLU A 116 -21.92 2.51 -17.86
C GLU A 116 -20.86 3.42 -17.18
N GLY A 117 -21.22 4.67 -16.93
CA GLY A 117 -20.28 5.66 -16.37
C GLY A 117 -19.95 5.49 -14.88
N LYS A 118 -20.57 4.52 -14.19
CA LYS A 118 -20.38 4.31 -12.75
C LYS A 118 -19.51 3.12 -12.41
N VAL A 119 -19.14 2.30 -13.38
CA VAL A 119 -18.22 1.17 -13.21
C VAL A 119 -16.86 1.56 -13.73
N VAL A 120 -15.95 1.95 -12.84
CA VAL A 120 -14.62 2.43 -13.19
C VAL A 120 -13.64 1.27 -13.17
N GLY A 121 -13.14 0.86 -14.34
CA GLY A 121 -12.16 -0.22 -14.48
C GLY A 121 -10.70 0.22 -14.33
N ASN A 122 -10.40 1.50 -14.63
CA ASN A 122 -9.04 2.03 -14.65
C ASN A 122 -8.78 2.96 -13.47
N PHE A 123 -9.12 2.53 -12.25
CA PHE A 123 -8.81 3.32 -11.07
C PHE A 123 -7.29 3.35 -10.86
N PRO A 124 -6.69 4.53 -10.62
CA PRO A 124 -5.26 4.61 -10.37
C PRO A 124 -4.85 3.75 -9.18
N ALA A 125 -3.71 3.07 -9.30
CA ALA A 125 -3.17 2.29 -8.19
C ALA A 125 -2.93 3.17 -6.97
N VAL A 126 -3.41 2.73 -5.82
CA VAL A 126 -3.20 3.41 -4.54
C VAL A 126 -2.15 2.67 -3.72
N MET A 127 -1.34 3.43 -2.98
CA MET A 127 -0.30 2.87 -2.13
C MET A 127 -0.81 2.60 -0.69
N GLY A 128 -2.12 2.46 -0.53
CA GLY A 128 -2.74 1.97 0.70
C GLY A 128 -2.33 0.51 0.97
N SER A 129 -2.25 0.12 2.25
CA SER A 129 -2.01 -1.26 2.63
C SER A 129 -3.35 -1.98 2.77
N GLU A 130 -3.43 -3.20 2.27
CA GLU A 130 -4.59 -4.08 2.36
C GLU A 130 -4.08 -5.52 2.56
N ASP A 131 -4.80 -6.33 3.31
CA ASP A 131 -4.45 -7.73 3.60
C ASP A 131 -5.50 -8.74 3.09
N PHE A 132 -6.55 -8.26 2.41
CA PHE A 132 -7.59 -9.10 1.81
C PHE A 132 -7.02 -10.23 0.93
N GLN A 133 -6.03 -9.92 0.11
CA GLN A 133 -5.39 -10.89 -0.79
C GLN A 133 -4.65 -12.01 -0.05
N GLU A 134 -4.21 -11.78 1.16
CA GLU A 134 -3.47 -12.78 1.95
C GLU A 134 -4.35 -13.98 2.32
N ALA A 135 -5.68 -13.80 2.38
CA ALA A 135 -6.63 -14.90 2.59
C ALA A 135 -6.68 -15.89 1.41
N PHE A 136 -6.34 -15.43 0.21
CA PHE A 136 -6.44 -16.23 -1.04
C PHE A 136 -5.09 -16.74 -1.53
N ALA A 137 -3.99 -16.10 -1.12
CA ALA A 137 -2.65 -16.48 -1.55
C ALA A 137 -2.30 -17.97 -1.30
N PRO A 138 -2.61 -18.56 -0.12
CA PRO A 138 -2.34 -19.97 0.13
C PRO A 138 -3.16 -20.94 -0.75
N LEU A 139 -4.30 -20.47 -1.26
CA LEU A 139 -5.23 -21.27 -2.06
C LEU A 139 -4.98 -21.08 -3.56
N ASN A 140 -4.11 -20.17 -3.96
CA ASN A 140 -3.91 -19.75 -5.34
C ASN A 140 -5.24 -19.47 -6.07
N THR A 141 -6.19 -18.86 -5.36
CA THR A 141 -7.54 -18.59 -5.85
C THR A 141 -7.60 -17.16 -6.38
N PRO A 142 -8.08 -16.95 -7.62
CA PRO A 142 -8.29 -15.61 -8.14
C PRO A 142 -9.34 -14.85 -7.34
N TYR A 143 -9.15 -13.55 -7.19
CA TYR A 143 -10.01 -12.68 -6.40
C TYR A 143 -10.24 -11.32 -7.07
N VAL A 144 -11.29 -10.65 -6.64
CA VAL A 144 -11.58 -9.24 -6.97
C VAL A 144 -11.94 -8.49 -5.70
N PHE A 145 -11.29 -7.35 -5.52
CA PHE A 145 -11.60 -6.39 -4.46
C PHE A 145 -12.28 -5.18 -5.08
N LEU A 146 -13.53 -4.92 -4.70
CA LEU A 146 -14.33 -3.84 -5.24
C LEU A 146 -14.31 -2.64 -4.28
N LEU A 147 -13.97 -1.46 -4.79
CA LEU A 147 -14.11 -0.21 -4.06
C LEU A 147 -15.48 0.40 -4.37
N ILE A 148 -16.27 0.65 -3.33
CA ILE A 148 -17.60 1.22 -3.46
C ILE A 148 -17.58 2.66 -2.95
N GLY A 149 -18.03 3.61 -3.79
CA GLY A 149 -18.16 5.01 -3.41
C GLY A 149 -19.28 5.17 -2.38
N VAL A 150 -18.93 5.71 -1.21
CA VAL A 150 -19.87 5.87 -0.08
C VAL A 150 -20.15 7.33 0.27
N ALA A 151 -19.53 8.28 -0.42
CA ALA A 151 -19.77 9.70 -0.16
C ALA A 151 -21.01 10.20 -0.91
N PRO A 152 -21.81 11.12 -0.31
CA PRO A 152 -22.90 11.77 -1.00
C PRO A 152 -22.45 12.45 -2.30
N PRO A 153 -23.21 12.33 -3.42
CA PRO A 153 -22.80 12.85 -4.71
C PRO A 153 -22.46 14.36 -4.71
N GLU A 154 -23.19 15.16 -3.94
CA GLU A 154 -22.94 16.60 -3.84
C GLU A 154 -21.61 16.91 -3.16
N ARG A 155 -21.18 16.11 -2.18
CA ARG A 155 -19.86 16.25 -1.54
C ARG A 155 -18.73 15.86 -2.49
N VAL A 156 -18.93 14.82 -3.28
CA VAL A 156 -17.98 14.42 -4.34
C VAL A 156 -17.83 15.54 -5.36
N ALA A 157 -18.95 16.09 -5.88
CA ALA A 157 -18.93 17.18 -6.83
C ALA A 157 -18.25 18.45 -6.27
N ALA A 158 -18.48 18.77 -5.00
CA ALA A 158 -17.83 19.90 -4.33
C ALA A 158 -16.30 19.68 -4.18
N ALA A 159 -15.86 18.46 -3.86
CA ALA A 159 -14.45 18.13 -3.77
C ALA A 159 -13.76 18.21 -5.14
N GLN A 160 -14.39 17.70 -6.19
CA GLN A 160 -13.88 17.76 -7.56
C GLN A 160 -13.71 19.20 -8.08
N LYS A 161 -14.64 20.09 -7.77
CA LYS A 161 -14.48 21.54 -8.07
C LYS A 161 -13.27 22.17 -7.38
N GLN A 162 -12.79 21.57 -6.29
CA GLN A 162 -11.59 22.00 -5.55
C GLN A 162 -10.33 21.22 -5.98
N GLY A 163 -10.38 20.45 -7.06
CA GLY A 163 -9.26 19.63 -7.53
C GLY A 163 -8.97 18.40 -6.67
N ARG A 164 -9.86 18.04 -5.75
CA ARG A 164 -9.72 16.83 -4.91
C ARG A 164 -10.48 15.66 -5.53
N LEU A 165 -9.89 14.47 -5.50
CA LEU A 165 -10.51 13.27 -6.04
C LEU A 165 -11.70 12.81 -5.16
N PHE A 166 -11.55 12.94 -3.84
CA PHE A 166 -12.56 12.56 -2.84
C PHE A 166 -12.78 13.66 -1.82
N PRO A 167 -13.97 13.75 -1.21
CA PRO A 167 -14.25 14.75 -0.16
C PRO A 167 -13.47 14.47 1.14
N TYR A 168 -13.22 13.21 1.43
CA TYR A 168 -12.47 12.70 2.59
C TYR A 168 -11.87 11.33 2.27
N SER A 169 -10.86 10.91 3.03
CA SER A 169 -10.25 9.59 2.94
C SER A 169 -10.71 8.68 4.07
N ASN A 170 -10.48 7.37 3.92
CA ASN A 170 -10.61 6.41 5.02
C ASN A 170 -9.75 6.85 6.21
N HIS A 171 -10.18 6.54 7.42
CA HIS A 171 -9.52 6.92 8.68
C HIS A 171 -9.51 8.43 8.98
N ASN A 172 -10.22 9.25 8.20
CA ASN A 172 -10.39 10.66 8.49
C ASN A 172 -11.52 10.82 9.56
N PRO A 173 -11.38 11.72 10.56
CA PRO A 173 -12.44 11.99 11.53
C PRO A 173 -13.78 12.41 10.91
N ASP A 174 -13.72 13.06 9.73
CA ASP A 174 -14.90 13.50 8.97
C ASP A 174 -15.44 12.43 8.01
N PHE A 175 -14.91 11.19 8.09
CA PHE A 175 -15.38 10.10 7.24
C PHE A 175 -16.87 9.83 7.49
N PHE A 176 -17.65 9.88 6.41
CA PHE A 176 -19.08 9.70 6.46
C PHE A 176 -19.55 8.76 5.35
N VAL A 177 -20.41 7.83 5.71
CA VAL A 177 -21.06 6.90 4.77
C VAL A 177 -22.48 7.37 4.53
N ASP A 178 -22.83 7.65 3.28
CA ASP A 178 -24.20 7.88 2.87
C ASP A 178 -25.00 6.59 3.00
N LEU A 179 -26.10 6.61 3.77
CA LEU A 179 -26.85 5.39 4.09
C LEU A 179 -27.36 4.63 2.85
N PRO A 180 -27.84 5.27 1.78
CA PRO A 180 -28.17 4.59 0.52
C PRO A 180 -27.03 3.77 -0.07
N ALA A 181 -25.77 4.15 0.17
CA ALA A 181 -24.60 3.40 -0.32
C ALA A 181 -24.47 2.00 0.33
N VAL A 182 -25.03 1.80 1.53
CA VAL A 182 -25.03 0.48 2.19
C VAL A 182 -25.91 -0.50 1.40
N THR A 183 -27.12 -0.08 1.03
CA THR A 183 -28.01 -0.90 0.19
C THR A 183 -27.40 -1.15 -1.19
N LEU A 184 -26.82 -0.12 -1.79
CA LEU A 184 -26.12 -0.25 -3.08
C LEU A 184 -24.96 -1.24 -2.99
N GLY A 185 -24.18 -1.21 -1.92
CA GLY A 185 -23.10 -2.15 -1.67
C GLY A 185 -23.60 -3.60 -1.58
N ALA A 186 -24.73 -3.82 -0.89
CA ALA A 186 -25.35 -5.15 -0.84
C ALA A 186 -25.79 -5.65 -2.23
N GLN A 187 -26.38 -4.76 -3.03
CA GLN A 187 -26.80 -5.08 -4.41
C GLN A 187 -25.58 -5.41 -5.29
N ILE A 188 -24.49 -4.63 -5.21
CA ILE A 188 -23.25 -4.86 -5.93
C ILE A 188 -22.67 -6.24 -5.59
N ASN A 189 -22.59 -6.57 -4.30
CA ASN A 189 -22.08 -7.87 -3.85
C ASN A 189 -22.97 -9.03 -4.30
N THR A 190 -24.30 -8.84 -4.29
CA THR A 190 -25.24 -9.86 -4.77
C THR A 190 -25.07 -10.10 -6.27
N VAL A 191 -25.00 -9.04 -7.08
CA VAL A 191 -24.76 -9.17 -8.53
C VAL A 191 -23.43 -9.82 -8.82
N ALA A 192 -22.37 -9.46 -8.09
CA ALA A 192 -21.06 -10.08 -8.22
C ALA A 192 -21.10 -11.58 -7.87
N ALA A 193 -21.74 -11.96 -6.76
CA ALA A 193 -21.89 -13.36 -6.37
C ALA A 193 -22.68 -14.16 -7.42
N LEU A 194 -23.78 -13.65 -7.91
CA LEU A 194 -24.59 -14.31 -8.96
C LEU A 194 -23.80 -14.48 -10.26
N ALA A 195 -22.99 -13.47 -10.65
CA ALA A 195 -22.15 -13.56 -11.83
C ALA A 195 -21.04 -14.62 -11.70
N LEU A 196 -20.54 -14.87 -10.47
CA LEU A 196 -19.49 -15.86 -10.20
C LEU A 196 -20.05 -17.26 -9.96
N LEU A 197 -21.21 -17.39 -9.31
CA LEU A 197 -21.82 -18.65 -8.94
C LEU A 197 -22.83 -19.17 -9.98
N GLY A 198 -23.37 -18.25 -10.81
CA GLY A 198 -24.31 -18.62 -11.88
C GLY A 198 -23.65 -19.56 -12.88
N SER A 199 -24.38 -20.59 -13.30
CA SER A 199 -23.97 -21.45 -14.42
C SER A 199 -23.69 -20.58 -15.64
N LYS A 200 -22.61 -20.90 -16.39
CA LYS A 200 -22.43 -20.35 -17.74
C LYS A 200 -23.70 -20.63 -18.54
N PRO A 201 -24.23 -19.66 -19.28
CA PRO A 201 -25.30 -19.91 -20.23
C PRO A 201 -24.88 -20.92 -21.29
#